data_9a9d4b8a90d2b8167769cb075a7001b6
#
_entry.id   9a9d4b8a90d2b8167769cb075a7001b6
#
_cell.length_a   1.000
_cell.length_b   1.000
_cell.length_c   1.000
_cell.angle_alpha   90.00
_cell.angle_beta   90.00
_cell.angle_gamma   90.00
#
_symmetry.space_group_name_H-M   'P 1'
#
loop_
_entity.id
_entity.type
_entity.pdbx_description
1 polymer ?
#
loop_
_entity_poly.entity_id
_entity_poly.type
_entity_poly.pdbx_seq_one_letter_code
_entity_poly.pdbx_strand_id
1 'polypeptide(L)'
;MIKRQTKGSLGLPFGVLALLVAVAPLAGGCADSATDALHQDVSQLRQDLNALTLSVHRGRGDTEAVLGQLDRRTREANAESSRQIAALSTRVDTLSAEMTRVSARLDELSQRIEALRRELASRPAPAPPSAGPTPAAPGAAGVPRSSGGPTPEQAYQAAYLDFSKGNYPLAVAGFREFVRRYPDAALADQAQYWVGESLFSQARASLAAGQSDKATRELEQAVQEFRRVSLNFPRGDKVPTALYKEALALLELKQTRLAQTRLQYLLDNFPQSEEAPLAKERLANLGG
;
A
#
# COMPACT_ATOMS: atom_id res chain seq x y z
N MET A 1 -21.44 24.26 -37.69
CA MET A 1 -21.47 25.75 -37.59
C MET A 1 -20.13 26.13 -36.97
N ILE A 2 -19.06 26.39 -37.72
CA ILE A 2 -18.69 27.57 -38.52
C ILE A 2 -18.55 28.83 -37.66
N LYS A 3 -17.25 29.22 -37.50
CA LYS A 3 -16.64 30.55 -37.72
C LYS A 3 -15.23 30.53 -37.11
N ARG A 4 -14.15 30.44 -37.75
CA ARG A 4 -13.36 31.28 -38.67
C ARG A 4 -13.57 32.79 -38.46
N GLN A 5 -12.46 33.47 -38.13
CA GLN A 5 -12.02 34.78 -38.65
C GLN A 5 -10.63 35.08 -38.07
N THR A 6 -9.59 35.18 -38.83
CA THR A 6 -9.01 36.14 -39.81
C THR A 6 -8.14 37.18 -39.14
N LYS A 7 -6.82 37.13 -39.42
CA LYS A 7 -6.00 38.07 -40.24
C LYS A 7 -6.10 39.55 -39.85
N GLY A 8 -4.94 40.11 -39.50
CA GLY A 8 -4.66 41.54 -39.54
C GLY A 8 -3.17 41.80 -39.77
N SER A 9 -2.84 41.97 -41.00
CA SER A 9 -1.60 42.56 -41.54
C SER A 9 -1.72 44.08 -41.57
N LEU A 10 -0.59 44.71 -41.78
CA LEU A 10 -0.25 46.09 -42.18
C LEU A 10 0.49 46.87 -41.09
N GLY A 11 1.54 47.60 -41.36
CA GLY A 11 2.10 48.13 -42.56
C GLY A 11 3.37 48.89 -42.23
N LEU A 12 4.25 48.81 -43.11
CA LEU A 12 5.39 49.71 -43.22
C LEU A 12 4.95 51.16 -43.69
N PRO A 13 5.69 52.18 -43.35
CA PRO A 13 5.93 53.20 -44.36
C PRO A 13 7.42 53.41 -44.71
N PHE A 14 7.60 53.48 -45.98
CA PHE A 14 8.69 54.01 -46.69
C PHE A 14 8.94 55.50 -46.32
N GLY A 15 10.18 55.90 -46.43
CA GLY A 15 10.57 57.34 -46.66
C GLY A 15 11.91 57.60 -46.00
N VAL A 16 12.87 57.88 -46.67
CA VAL A 16 13.44 58.90 -47.54
C VAL A 16 14.96 58.72 -47.53
N LEU A 17 15.42 58.51 -48.69
CA LEU A 17 16.79 58.59 -49.15
C LEU A 17 17.36 59.98 -48.85
N ALA A 18 18.49 60.10 -48.13
CA ALA A 18 19.35 61.24 -48.12
C ALA A 18 20.79 60.78 -48.29
N LEU A 19 21.24 60.89 -49.50
CA LEU A 19 22.61 60.71 -49.95
C LEU A 19 23.43 61.96 -49.51
N LEU A 20 24.37 61.75 -48.57
CA LEU A 20 25.40 62.73 -48.26
C LEU A 20 26.78 62.06 -48.40
N VAL A 21 27.40 62.34 -49.52
CA VAL A 21 28.79 62.08 -49.78
C VAL A 21 29.62 63.01 -48.90
N ALA A 22 30.41 62.46 -48.02
CA ALA A 22 31.49 63.16 -47.34
C ALA A 22 32.77 62.33 -47.40
N VAL A 23 33.71 62.94 -48.01
CA VAL A 23 35.08 62.58 -48.28
C VAL A 23 35.81 62.02 -47.02
N ALA A 24 36.51 60.94 -47.23
CA ALA A 24 37.43 60.32 -46.26
C ALA A 24 38.69 61.20 -46.01
N PRO A 25 39.28 61.05 -44.82
CA PRO A 25 40.71 60.87 -44.75
C PRO A 25 41.10 59.46 -44.26
N LEU A 26 41.76 58.75 -45.15
CA LEU A 26 42.53 57.56 -44.85
C LEU A 26 43.74 57.99 -44.02
N ALA A 27 43.71 57.65 -42.71
CA ALA A 27 44.95 57.36 -41.95
C ALA A 27 44.55 56.96 -40.48
N GLY A 28 44.89 55.78 -40.03
CA GLY A 28 45.07 55.46 -38.62
C GLY A 28 43.80 54.99 -37.88
N GLY A 29 43.30 53.78 -38.13
CA GLY A 29 42.12 53.29 -37.38
C GLY A 29 41.96 51.78 -37.27
N CYS A 30 43.03 51.03 -37.41
CA CYS A 30 42.92 49.56 -37.21
C CYS A 30 43.26 49.02 -35.79
N ALA A 31 43.76 49.92 -34.90
CA ALA A 31 44.09 49.52 -33.52
C ALA A 31 42.94 49.81 -32.53
N ASP A 32 42.17 50.88 -32.78
CA ASP A 32 41.11 51.33 -31.86
C ASP A 32 39.87 50.44 -31.94
N SER A 33 39.50 49.92 -33.12
CA SER A 33 38.29 49.06 -33.25
C SER A 33 38.41 47.71 -32.59
N ALA A 34 39.61 47.13 -32.50
CA ALA A 34 39.83 45.85 -31.82
C ALA A 34 39.81 46.02 -30.30
N THR A 35 40.31 47.16 -29.79
CA THR A 35 40.25 47.47 -28.36
C THR A 35 38.85 47.83 -27.91
N ASP A 36 38.06 48.51 -28.73
CA ASP A 36 36.66 48.82 -28.44
C ASP A 36 35.78 47.55 -28.46
N ALA A 37 35.98 46.65 -29.42
CA ALA A 37 35.29 45.34 -29.45
C ALA A 37 35.63 44.50 -28.20
N LEU A 38 36.89 44.44 -27.80
CA LEU A 38 37.30 43.71 -26.57
C LEU A 38 36.70 44.34 -25.30
N HIS A 39 36.59 45.67 -25.22
CA HIS A 39 35.92 46.35 -24.12
C HIS A 39 34.42 46.06 -24.07
N GLN A 40 33.76 45.98 -25.22
CA GLN A 40 32.37 45.55 -25.31
C GLN A 40 32.20 44.12 -24.87
N ASP A 41 33.03 43.19 -25.34
CA ASP A 41 32.96 41.76 -24.92
C ASP A 41 33.20 41.61 -23.43
N VAL A 42 34.19 42.33 -22.85
CA VAL A 42 34.43 42.29 -21.38
C VAL A 42 33.25 42.88 -20.60
N SER A 43 32.64 43.97 -21.11
CA SER A 43 31.46 44.55 -20.45
C SER A 43 30.23 43.62 -20.51
N GLN A 44 30.02 42.94 -21.65
CA GLN A 44 29.00 41.94 -21.83
C GLN A 44 29.21 40.75 -20.90
N LEU A 45 30.43 40.20 -20.85
CA LEU A 45 30.79 39.09 -19.97
C LEU A 45 30.56 39.43 -18.50
N ARG A 46 30.85 40.68 -18.07
CA ARG A 46 30.54 41.15 -16.72
C ARG A 46 29.05 41.22 -16.45
N GLN A 47 28.24 41.62 -17.41
CA GLN A 47 26.78 41.61 -17.27
C GLN A 47 26.25 40.19 -17.17
N ASP A 48 26.75 39.28 -18.01
CA ASP A 48 26.34 37.88 -18.01
C ASP A 48 26.73 37.17 -16.68
N LEU A 49 27.93 37.44 -16.15
CA LEU A 49 28.36 36.96 -14.82
C LEU A 49 27.48 37.52 -13.71
N ASN A 50 27.10 38.77 -13.73
CA ASN A 50 26.17 39.35 -12.75
C ASN A 50 24.78 38.71 -12.84
N ALA A 51 24.25 38.54 -14.08
CA ALA A 51 22.98 37.87 -14.30
C ALA A 51 23.01 36.41 -13.81
N LEU A 52 24.10 35.67 -14.06
CA LEU A 52 24.27 34.29 -13.58
C LEU A 52 24.36 34.26 -12.05
N THR A 53 25.11 35.17 -11.45
CA THR A 53 25.23 35.26 -9.97
C THR A 53 23.88 35.54 -9.34
N LEU A 54 23.06 36.43 -9.91
CA LEU A 54 21.70 36.70 -9.44
C LEU A 54 20.77 35.49 -9.62
N SER A 55 20.92 34.77 -10.73
CA SER A 55 20.10 33.56 -10.97
C SER A 55 20.43 32.41 -9.97
N VAL A 56 21.71 32.21 -9.69
CA VAL A 56 22.20 31.26 -8.71
C VAL A 56 21.72 31.64 -7.29
N HIS A 57 21.79 32.92 -6.93
CA HIS A 57 21.30 33.38 -5.62
C HIS A 57 19.78 33.20 -5.50
N ARG A 58 19.01 33.48 -6.55
CA ARG A 58 17.55 33.26 -6.57
C ARG A 58 17.23 31.77 -6.47
N GLY A 59 17.92 30.91 -7.24
CA GLY A 59 17.75 29.47 -7.19
C GLY A 59 18.09 28.86 -5.81
N ARG A 60 19.10 29.43 -5.09
CA ARG A 60 19.38 29.04 -3.70
C ARG A 60 18.24 29.41 -2.74
N GLY A 61 17.71 30.62 -2.86
CA GLY A 61 16.57 31.06 -2.04
C GLY A 61 15.34 30.19 -2.28
N ASP A 62 15.04 29.85 -3.54
CA ASP A 62 13.92 28.98 -3.88
C ASP A 62 14.11 27.55 -3.32
N THR A 63 15.32 26.98 -3.41
CA THR A 63 15.61 25.66 -2.82
C THR A 63 15.54 25.66 -1.29
N GLU A 64 16.02 26.70 -0.62
CA GLU A 64 15.89 26.84 0.84
C GLU A 64 14.42 26.97 1.27
N ALA A 65 13.60 27.71 0.50
CA ALA A 65 12.17 27.82 0.75
C ALA A 65 11.45 26.48 0.60
N VAL A 66 11.76 25.71 -0.45
CA VAL A 66 11.18 24.36 -0.67
C VAL A 66 11.63 23.38 0.42
N LEU A 67 12.91 23.40 0.81
CA LEU A 67 13.40 22.56 1.90
C LEU A 67 12.74 22.92 3.23
N GLY A 68 12.55 24.21 3.52
CA GLY A 68 11.82 24.66 4.72
C GLY A 68 10.35 24.24 4.72
N GLN A 69 9.70 24.23 3.54
CA GLN A 69 8.34 23.74 3.41
C GLN A 69 8.24 22.22 3.57
N LEU A 70 9.18 21.47 3.01
CA LEU A 70 9.25 20.02 3.16
C LEU A 70 9.48 19.60 4.61
N ASP A 71 10.40 20.29 5.31
CA ASP A 71 10.69 20.05 6.73
C ASP A 71 9.44 20.30 7.62
N ARG A 72 8.69 21.38 7.36
CA ARG A 72 7.42 21.63 8.06
C ARG A 72 6.41 20.52 7.80
N ARG A 73 6.18 20.12 6.53
CA ARG A 73 5.27 19.03 6.19
C ARG A 73 5.67 17.71 6.82
N THR A 74 6.96 17.42 6.87
CA THR A 74 7.47 16.20 7.51
C THR A 74 7.21 16.21 9.02
N ARG A 75 7.43 17.36 9.68
CA ARG A 75 7.13 17.50 11.11
C ARG A 75 5.64 17.40 11.40
N GLU A 76 4.79 18.01 10.58
CA GLU A 76 3.33 17.92 10.70
C GLU A 76 2.83 16.48 10.50
N ALA A 77 3.33 15.78 9.46
CA ALA A 77 3.01 14.39 9.22
C ALA A 77 3.46 13.46 10.36
N ASN A 78 4.67 13.69 10.90
CA ASN A 78 5.17 12.93 12.04
C ASN A 78 4.36 13.20 13.31
N ALA A 79 3.95 14.47 13.57
CA ALA A 79 3.12 14.81 14.70
C ALA A 79 1.72 14.18 14.59
N GLU A 80 1.13 14.17 13.39
CA GLU A 80 -0.16 13.51 13.15
C GLU A 80 -0.06 11.98 13.30
N SER A 81 0.99 11.36 12.74
CA SER A 81 1.26 9.94 12.91
C SER A 81 1.42 9.57 14.40
N SER A 82 2.13 10.39 15.17
CA SER A 82 2.30 10.17 16.60
C SER A 82 0.97 10.27 17.38
N ARG A 83 0.08 11.20 17.00
CA ARG A 83 -1.28 11.29 17.58
C ARG A 83 -2.11 10.06 17.25
N GLN A 84 -2.06 9.57 16.02
CA GLN A 84 -2.78 8.37 15.61
C GLN A 84 -2.28 7.13 16.34
N ILE A 85 -0.95 6.99 16.51
CA ILE A 85 -0.35 5.91 17.29
C ILE A 85 -0.81 5.96 18.75
N ALA A 86 -0.83 7.14 19.37
CA ALA A 86 -1.31 7.30 20.73
C ALA A 86 -2.80 6.95 20.88
N ALA A 87 -3.63 7.37 19.92
CA ALA A 87 -5.06 7.02 19.90
C ALA A 87 -5.29 5.51 19.71
N LEU A 88 -4.48 4.86 18.84
CA LEU A 88 -4.52 3.40 18.66
C LEU A 88 -4.06 2.67 19.93
N SER A 89 -3.01 3.15 20.60
CA SER A 89 -2.55 2.57 21.87
C SER A 89 -3.67 2.61 22.92
N THR A 90 -4.34 3.74 23.08
CA THR A 90 -5.48 3.87 24.01
C THR A 90 -6.63 2.90 23.67
N ARG A 91 -6.90 2.70 22.36
CA ARG A 91 -7.90 1.71 21.92
C ARG A 91 -7.49 0.27 22.24
N VAL A 92 -6.23 -0.06 22.03
CA VAL A 92 -5.67 -1.38 22.36
C VAL A 92 -5.77 -1.64 23.86
N ASP A 93 -5.44 -0.66 24.71
CA ASP A 93 -5.55 -0.77 26.15
C ASP A 93 -7.00 -0.96 26.60
N THR A 94 -7.94 -0.25 25.98
CA THR A 94 -9.38 -0.40 26.24
C THR A 94 -9.87 -1.81 25.86
N LEU A 95 -9.51 -2.29 24.66
CA LEU A 95 -9.86 -3.64 24.20
C LEU A 95 -9.24 -4.72 25.08
N SER A 96 -8.01 -4.53 25.55
CA SER A 96 -7.34 -5.45 26.47
C SER A 96 -8.07 -5.53 27.80
N ALA A 97 -8.53 -4.39 28.34
CA ALA A 97 -9.33 -4.34 29.56
C ALA A 97 -10.71 -5.03 29.38
N GLU A 98 -11.36 -4.82 28.22
CA GLU A 98 -12.62 -5.52 27.89
C GLU A 98 -12.43 -7.03 27.77
N MET A 99 -11.35 -7.50 27.11
CA MET A 99 -11.02 -8.92 27.03
C MET A 99 -10.82 -9.54 28.43
N THR A 100 -10.11 -8.84 29.30
CA THR A 100 -9.93 -9.30 30.70
C THR A 100 -11.27 -9.40 31.43
N ARG A 101 -12.18 -8.44 31.21
CA ARG A 101 -13.52 -8.47 31.79
C ARG A 101 -14.37 -9.60 31.25
N VAL A 102 -14.28 -9.90 29.94
CA VAL A 102 -14.98 -11.03 29.31
C VAL A 102 -14.43 -12.35 29.83
N SER A 103 -13.10 -12.49 29.96
CA SER A 103 -12.48 -13.68 30.54
C SER A 103 -12.96 -13.95 31.96
N ALA A 104 -12.98 -12.90 32.80
CA ALA A 104 -13.48 -13.03 34.17
C ALA A 104 -14.98 -13.47 34.24
N ARG A 105 -15.82 -13.00 33.29
CA ARG A 105 -17.22 -13.43 33.19
C ARG A 105 -17.35 -14.87 32.72
N LEU A 106 -16.47 -15.34 31.82
CA LEU A 106 -16.44 -16.74 31.40
C LEU A 106 -16.05 -17.68 32.56
N ASP A 107 -15.08 -17.26 33.36
CA ASP A 107 -14.67 -18.01 34.56
C ASP A 107 -15.82 -18.10 35.60
N GLU A 108 -16.53 -16.99 35.83
CA GLU A 108 -17.70 -16.96 36.70
C GLU A 108 -18.83 -17.86 36.19
N LEU A 109 -19.12 -17.80 34.87
CA LEU A 109 -20.11 -18.70 34.24
C LEU A 109 -19.71 -20.18 34.35
N SER A 110 -18.43 -20.47 34.13
CA SER A 110 -17.90 -21.84 34.27
C SER A 110 -18.08 -22.36 35.69
N GLN A 111 -17.80 -21.56 36.72
CA GLN A 111 -18.01 -21.89 38.10
C GLN A 111 -19.49 -22.12 38.43
N ARG A 112 -20.39 -21.30 37.88
CA ARG A 112 -21.84 -21.47 38.04
C ARG A 112 -22.33 -22.76 37.39
N ILE A 113 -21.84 -23.10 36.21
CA ILE A 113 -22.18 -24.35 35.52
C ILE A 113 -21.72 -25.57 36.38
N GLU A 114 -20.53 -25.50 36.96
CA GLU A 114 -20.03 -26.55 37.82
C GLU A 114 -20.81 -26.67 39.14
N ALA A 115 -21.23 -25.56 39.74
CA ALA A 115 -22.08 -25.55 40.92
C ALA A 115 -23.46 -26.19 40.64
N LEU A 116 -24.10 -25.81 39.52
CA LEU A 116 -25.37 -26.41 39.08
C LEU A 116 -25.24 -27.89 38.75
N ARG A 117 -24.11 -28.33 38.18
CA ARG A 117 -23.83 -29.75 37.95
C ARG A 117 -23.74 -30.54 39.28
N ARG A 118 -23.09 -29.99 40.30
CA ARG A 118 -23.01 -30.60 41.63
C ARG A 118 -24.37 -30.67 42.30
N GLU A 119 -25.19 -29.62 42.17
CA GLU A 119 -26.54 -29.58 42.71
C GLU A 119 -27.46 -30.62 42.04
N LEU A 120 -27.37 -30.76 40.70
CA LEU A 120 -28.09 -31.79 39.96
C LEU A 120 -27.62 -33.21 40.30
N ALA A 121 -26.32 -33.41 40.55
CA ALA A 121 -25.77 -34.69 40.96
C ALA A 121 -26.15 -35.09 42.41
N SER A 122 -26.40 -34.11 43.28
CA SER A 122 -26.81 -34.32 44.68
C SER A 122 -28.32 -34.49 44.85
N ARG A 123 -29.14 -34.32 43.81
CA ARG A 123 -30.58 -34.50 43.86
C ARG A 123 -30.89 -36.02 43.82
N PRO A 124 -31.62 -36.59 44.81
CA PRO A 124 -31.98 -38.00 44.77
C PRO A 124 -32.78 -38.26 43.50
N ALA A 125 -32.39 -39.29 42.74
CA ALA A 125 -33.11 -39.75 41.57
C ALA A 125 -34.56 -40.12 41.95
N PRO A 126 -35.59 -39.65 41.28
CA PRO A 126 -36.93 -40.16 41.41
C PRO A 126 -36.94 -41.68 41.01
N ALA A 127 -37.53 -42.50 41.79
CA ALA A 127 -37.64 -43.93 41.55
C ALA A 127 -38.23 -44.26 40.19
N PRO A 128 -37.72 -45.23 39.42
CA PRO A 128 -38.17 -45.51 38.08
C PRO A 128 -39.63 -46.02 38.08
N PRO A 129 -40.52 -45.47 37.25
CA PRO A 129 -41.79 -46.11 36.97
C PRO A 129 -41.56 -47.33 36.10
N SER A 130 -42.22 -48.42 36.44
CA SER A 130 -42.19 -49.71 35.80
C SER A 130 -42.43 -49.64 34.27
N ALA A 131 -41.71 -50.53 33.60
CA ALA A 131 -41.66 -50.65 32.13
C ALA A 131 -43.03 -50.95 31.51
N GLY A 132 -43.37 -50.19 30.47
CA GLY A 132 -44.32 -50.49 29.40
C GLY A 132 -43.64 -50.36 28.03
N PRO A 133 -44.01 -51.14 27.02
CA PRO A 133 -43.23 -51.26 25.79
C PRO A 133 -43.31 -50.03 24.89
N THR A 134 -42.19 -49.67 24.39
CA THR A 134 -41.86 -48.53 23.51
C THR A 134 -42.44 -48.65 22.12
N PRO A 135 -42.95 -47.56 21.49
CA PRO A 135 -42.86 -47.36 20.04
C PRO A 135 -41.65 -46.51 19.71
N ALA A 136 -40.93 -46.93 18.69
CA ALA A 136 -39.80 -46.26 18.10
C ALA A 136 -40.15 -44.83 17.64
N ALA A 137 -39.41 -43.82 18.06
CA ALA A 137 -39.46 -42.46 17.55
C ALA A 137 -38.31 -42.24 16.58
N PRO A 138 -38.57 -41.54 15.44
CA PRO A 138 -37.57 -41.26 14.42
C PRO A 138 -36.72 -40.03 14.78
N GLY A 139 -35.43 -40.13 14.53
CA GLY A 139 -34.56 -39.03 14.15
C GLY A 139 -34.32 -37.93 15.18
N ALA A 140 -33.45 -38.19 16.15
CA ALA A 140 -32.74 -37.06 16.78
C ALA A 140 -31.77 -36.46 15.79
N ALA A 141 -32.17 -35.28 15.21
CA ALA A 141 -31.27 -34.43 14.54
C ALA A 141 -30.06 -34.12 15.41
N GLY A 142 -28.90 -34.53 14.96
CA GLY A 142 -27.65 -34.37 15.67
C GLY A 142 -27.41 -32.90 16.06
N VAL A 143 -27.37 -32.65 17.35
CA VAL A 143 -26.78 -31.44 17.90
C VAL A 143 -25.34 -31.41 17.41
N PRO A 144 -24.86 -30.35 16.71
CA PRO A 144 -23.46 -30.28 16.32
C PRO A 144 -22.63 -30.35 17.60
N ARG A 145 -21.85 -31.41 17.74
CA ARG A 145 -20.83 -31.49 18.79
C ARG A 145 -19.86 -30.36 18.53
N SER A 146 -19.89 -29.33 19.36
CA SER A 146 -18.83 -28.33 19.43
C SER A 146 -17.53 -29.10 19.67
N SER A 147 -16.83 -29.43 18.58
CA SER A 147 -15.43 -29.85 18.66
C SER A 147 -14.69 -28.66 19.25
N GLY A 148 -14.13 -28.77 20.45
CA GLY A 148 -13.57 -27.73 21.29
C GLY A 148 -12.32 -27.04 20.72
N GLY A 149 -12.43 -26.52 19.53
CA GLY A 149 -11.42 -25.68 18.88
C GLY A 149 -11.92 -24.23 18.69
N PRO A 150 -11.04 -23.30 18.41
CA PRO A 150 -11.41 -21.91 18.15
C PRO A 150 -12.42 -21.84 16.99
N THR A 151 -13.34 -20.86 17.06
CA THR A 151 -14.22 -20.56 15.91
C THR A 151 -13.40 -20.02 14.73
N PRO A 152 -13.93 -20.04 13.49
CA PRO A 152 -13.24 -19.44 12.35
C PRO A 152 -12.83 -17.98 12.61
N GLU A 153 -13.72 -17.18 13.21
CA GLU A 153 -13.46 -15.78 13.51
C GLU A 153 -12.32 -15.62 14.53
N GLN A 154 -12.32 -16.44 15.58
CA GLN A 154 -11.27 -16.43 16.61
C GLN A 154 -9.91 -16.83 16.03
N ALA A 155 -9.88 -17.87 15.19
CA ALA A 155 -8.65 -18.32 14.53
C ALA A 155 -8.08 -17.26 13.58
N TYR A 156 -8.95 -16.60 12.79
CA TYR A 156 -8.57 -15.50 11.90
C TYR A 156 -8.02 -14.31 12.68
N GLN A 157 -8.73 -13.90 13.75
CA GLN A 157 -8.31 -12.76 14.59
C GLN A 157 -6.97 -13.00 15.26
N ALA A 158 -6.71 -14.22 15.74
CA ALA A 158 -5.43 -14.58 16.35
C ALA A 158 -4.28 -14.46 15.33
N ALA A 159 -4.45 -14.99 14.12
CA ALA A 159 -3.44 -14.87 13.06
C ALA A 159 -3.23 -13.42 12.61
N TYR A 160 -4.32 -12.63 12.53
CA TYR A 160 -4.23 -11.20 12.18
C TYR A 160 -3.52 -10.38 13.27
N LEU A 161 -3.72 -10.72 14.54
CA LEU A 161 -3.00 -10.09 15.64
C LEU A 161 -1.49 -10.36 15.55
N ASP A 162 -1.07 -11.57 15.19
CA ASP A 162 0.34 -11.88 14.95
C ASP A 162 0.91 -11.06 13.80
N PHE A 163 0.17 -10.92 12.69
CA PHE A 163 0.55 -10.06 11.58
C PHE A 163 0.74 -8.60 12.03
N SER A 164 -0.23 -8.06 12.76
CA SER A 164 -0.22 -6.65 13.21
C SER A 164 0.94 -6.34 14.18
N LYS A 165 1.41 -7.35 14.93
CA LYS A 165 2.60 -7.25 15.80
C LYS A 165 3.92 -7.44 15.06
N GLY A 166 3.88 -7.70 13.74
CA GLY A 166 5.07 -8.00 12.95
C GLY A 166 5.60 -9.43 13.12
N ASN A 167 4.85 -10.30 13.81
CA ASN A 167 5.18 -11.71 13.98
C ASN A 167 4.82 -12.50 12.71
N TYR A 168 5.38 -12.10 11.58
CA TYR A 168 5.02 -12.65 10.27
C TYR A 168 5.10 -14.18 10.17
N PRO A 169 6.11 -14.87 10.72
CA PRO A 169 6.16 -16.33 10.67
C PRO A 169 4.97 -16.99 11.40
N LEU A 170 4.54 -16.43 12.54
CA LEU A 170 3.37 -16.93 13.28
C LEU A 170 2.07 -16.63 12.52
N ALA A 171 1.95 -15.43 11.93
CA ALA A 171 0.82 -15.07 11.08
C ALA A 171 0.68 -16.02 9.88
N VAL A 172 1.77 -16.33 9.18
CA VAL A 172 1.79 -17.32 8.09
C VAL A 172 1.27 -18.68 8.56
N ALA A 173 1.75 -19.18 9.71
CA ALA A 173 1.31 -20.45 10.26
C ALA A 173 -0.18 -20.41 10.63
N GLY A 174 -0.63 -19.35 11.30
CA GLY A 174 -2.01 -19.16 11.73
C GLY A 174 -2.99 -19.08 10.56
N PHE A 175 -2.70 -18.27 9.55
CA PHE A 175 -3.56 -18.16 8.37
C PHE A 175 -3.56 -19.41 7.49
N ARG A 176 -2.44 -20.13 7.35
CA ARG A 176 -2.40 -21.42 6.66
C ARG A 176 -3.25 -22.47 7.38
N GLU A 177 -3.17 -22.51 8.70
CA GLU A 177 -4.01 -23.40 9.51
C GLU A 177 -5.49 -23.04 9.38
N PHE A 178 -5.81 -21.73 9.33
CA PHE A 178 -7.16 -21.26 9.08
C PHE A 178 -7.70 -21.79 7.74
N VAL A 179 -6.98 -21.55 6.63
CA VAL A 179 -7.40 -22.00 5.28
C VAL A 179 -7.54 -23.52 5.23
N ARG A 180 -6.65 -24.26 5.89
CA ARG A 180 -6.72 -25.73 5.97
C ARG A 180 -7.94 -26.22 6.71
N ARG A 181 -8.28 -25.56 7.83
CA ARG A 181 -9.34 -26.00 8.75
C ARG A 181 -10.73 -25.51 8.34
N TYR A 182 -10.78 -24.34 7.71
CA TYR A 182 -12.00 -23.64 7.35
C TYR A 182 -11.99 -23.20 5.88
N PRO A 183 -11.83 -24.11 4.90
CA PRO A 183 -11.68 -23.73 3.49
C PRO A 183 -12.93 -23.06 2.91
N ASP A 184 -14.10 -23.37 3.45
CA ASP A 184 -15.40 -22.83 2.98
C ASP A 184 -15.88 -21.63 3.82
N ALA A 185 -15.08 -21.13 4.76
CA ALA A 185 -15.44 -19.96 5.56
C ALA A 185 -15.41 -18.68 4.70
N ALA A 186 -16.29 -17.73 5.01
CA ALA A 186 -16.34 -16.43 4.32
C ALA A 186 -15.02 -15.65 4.34
N LEU A 187 -14.13 -15.95 5.29
CA LEU A 187 -12.83 -15.31 5.43
C LEU A 187 -11.68 -16.14 4.81
N ALA A 188 -11.97 -17.22 4.07
CA ALA A 188 -10.93 -18.12 3.59
C ALA A 188 -10.06 -17.49 2.50
N ASP A 189 -10.65 -16.72 1.57
CA ASP A 189 -9.93 -15.96 0.56
C ASP A 189 -9.06 -14.86 1.19
N GLN A 190 -9.59 -14.16 2.20
CA GLN A 190 -8.85 -13.16 2.95
C GLN A 190 -7.69 -13.79 3.73
N ALA A 191 -7.92 -14.94 4.39
CA ALA A 191 -6.86 -15.65 5.11
C ALA A 191 -5.74 -16.09 4.15
N GLN A 192 -6.08 -16.63 2.99
CA GLN A 192 -5.10 -16.98 1.94
C GLN A 192 -4.31 -15.76 1.46
N TYR A 193 -4.96 -14.61 1.26
CA TYR A 193 -4.31 -13.36 0.94
C TYR A 193 -3.31 -12.95 2.04
N TRP A 194 -3.71 -13.04 3.33
CA TRP A 194 -2.84 -12.67 4.45
C TRP A 194 -1.62 -13.59 4.62
N VAL A 195 -1.69 -14.84 4.16
CA VAL A 195 -0.49 -15.69 4.06
C VAL A 195 0.53 -15.03 3.12
N GLY A 196 0.09 -14.62 1.94
CA GLY A 196 0.94 -13.91 0.96
C GLY A 196 1.49 -12.60 1.49
N GLU A 197 0.65 -11.79 2.12
CA GLU A 197 1.04 -10.48 2.67
C GLU A 197 2.04 -10.62 3.83
N SER A 198 1.87 -11.64 4.68
CA SER A 198 2.80 -11.92 5.76
C SER A 198 4.19 -12.31 5.23
N LEU A 199 4.25 -13.15 4.20
CA LEU A 199 5.51 -13.52 3.54
C LEU A 199 6.15 -12.34 2.81
N PHE A 200 5.36 -11.50 2.15
CA PHE A 200 5.85 -10.29 1.49
C PHE A 200 6.43 -9.29 2.49
N SER A 201 5.74 -9.08 3.62
CA SER A 201 6.21 -8.21 4.71
C SER A 201 7.49 -8.77 5.36
N GLN A 202 7.56 -10.09 5.54
CA GLN A 202 8.76 -10.78 6.04
C GLN A 202 9.94 -10.60 5.08
N ALA A 203 9.73 -10.72 3.79
CA ALA A 203 10.76 -10.51 2.77
C ALA A 203 11.31 -9.08 2.81
N ARG A 204 10.44 -8.08 2.96
CA ARG A 204 10.85 -6.69 3.11
C ARG A 204 11.68 -6.46 4.38
N ALA A 205 11.31 -7.10 5.49
CA ALA A 205 12.10 -7.07 6.71
C ALA A 205 13.48 -7.74 6.51
N SER A 206 13.53 -8.87 5.78
CA SER A 206 14.78 -9.56 5.44
C SER A 206 15.67 -8.71 4.51
N LEU A 207 15.09 -7.97 3.53
CA LEU A 207 15.84 -7.02 2.70
C LEU A 207 16.44 -5.89 3.54
N ALA A 208 15.65 -5.31 4.44
CA ALA A 208 16.12 -4.25 5.33
C ALA A 208 17.26 -4.73 6.25
N ALA A 209 17.28 -6.02 6.60
CA ALA A 209 18.34 -6.66 7.37
C ALA A 209 19.54 -7.13 6.51
N GLY A 210 19.57 -6.83 5.19
CA GLY A 210 20.64 -7.24 4.29
C GLY A 210 20.63 -8.74 3.92
N GLN A 211 19.56 -9.48 4.23
CA GLN A 211 19.43 -10.92 4.01
C GLN A 211 18.79 -11.21 2.64
N SER A 212 19.46 -10.83 1.55
CA SER A 212 18.89 -10.87 0.19
C SER A 212 18.43 -12.26 -0.25
N ASP A 213 19.22 -13.32 0.03
CA ASP A 213 18.87 -14.70 -0.35
C ASP A 213 17.61 -15.20 0.38
N LYS A 214 17.46 -14.81 1.64
CA LYS A 214 16.28 -15.14 2.43
C LYS A 214 15.06 -14.39 1.90
N ALA A 215 15.20 -13.09 1.65
CA ALA A 215 14.14 -12.27 1.10
C ALA A 215 13.65 -12.79 -0.27
N THR A 216 14.57 -13.22 -1.14
CA THR A 216 14.22 -13.82 -2.43
C THR A 216 13.32 -15.05 -2.26
N ARG A 217 13.68 -15.97 -1.36
CA ARG A 217 12.83 -17.16 -1.07
C ARG A 217 11.47 -16.79 -0.50
N GLU A 218 11.42 -15.80 0.38
CA GLU A 218 10.17 -15.32 0.98
C GLU A 218 9.27 -14.64 -0.05
N LEU A 219 9.83 -13.85 -0.99
CA LEU A 219 9.11 -13.27 -2.12
C LEU A 219 8.57 -14.33 -3.07
N GLU A 220 9.35 -15.35 -3.40
CA GLU A 220 8.89 -16.48 -4.23
C GLU A 220 7.71 -17.21 -3.59
N GLN A 221 7.77 -17.42 -2.27
CA GLN A 221 6.65 -17.99 -1.52
C GLN A 221 5.43 -17.06 -1.53
N ALA A 222 5.62 -15.74 -1.33
CA ALA A 222 4.56 -14.76 -1.38
C ALA A 222 3.82 -14.78 -2.73
N VAL A 223 4.57 -14.82 -3.85
CA VAL A 223 4.02 -14.97 -5.22
C VAL A 223 3.12 -16.20 -5.31
N GLN A 224 3.57 -17.35 -4.79
CA GLN A 224 2.77 -18.57 -4.83
C GLN A 224 1.49 -18.46 -4.00
N GLU A 225 1.56 -17.87 -2.80
CA GLU A 225 0.40 -17.74 -1.93
C GLU A 225 -0.61 -16.72 -2.48
N PHE A 226 -0.18 -15.60 -3.06
CA PHE A 226 -1.08 -14.68 -3.75
C PHE A 226 -1.75 -15.35 -4.96
N ARG A 227 -1.01 -16.14 -5.74
CA ARG A 227 -1.58 -16.91 -6.85
C ARG A 227 -2.64 -17.91 -6.39
N ARG A 228 -2.46 -18.53 -5.22
CA ARG A 228 -3.46 -19.44 -4.65
C ARG A 228 -4.79 -18.76 -4.35
N VAL A 229 -4.81 -17.45 -4.07
CA VAL A 229 -6.07 -16.72 -3.90
C VAL A 229 -6.93 -16.82 -5.15
N SER A 230 -6.39 -16.49 -6.31
CA SER A 230 -7.13 -16.54 -7.58
C SER A 230 -7.47 -17.98 -8.03
N LEU A 231 -6.65 -18.97 -7.68
CA LEU A 231 -6.87 -20.36 -8.04
C LEU A 231 -7.92 -21.04 -7.15
N ASN A 232 -7.85 -20.84 -5.84
CA ASN A 232 -8.70 -21.52 -4.88
C ASN A 232 -10.01 -20.76 -4.62
N PHE A 233 -9.98 -19.44 -4.77
CA PHE A 233 -11.11 -18.54 -4.49
C PHE A 233 -11.39 -17.60 -5.66
N PRO A 234 -11.70 -18.10 -6.88
CA PRO A 234 -11.78 -17.27 -8.10
C PRO A 234 -12.87 -16.18 -8.05
N ARG A 235 -13.82 -16.31 -7.14
CA ARG A 235 -14.89 -15.32 -6.90
C ARG A 235 -14.70 -14.54 -5.59
N GLY A 236 -13.57 -14.71 -4.91
CA GLY A 236 -13.27 -14.04 -3.66
C GLY A 236 -12.99 -12.55 -3.88
N ASP A 237 -13.40 -11.73 -2.92
CA ASP A 237 -13.22 -10.27 -2.97
C ASP A 237 -11.75 -9.85 -2.96
N LYS A 238 -10.85 -10.74 -2.49
CA LYS A 238 -9.41 -10.48 -2.43
C LYS A 238 -8.64 -10.85 -3.69
N VAL A 239 -9.31 -11.36 -4.74
CA VAL A 239 -8.63 -11.75 -5.99
C VAL A 239 -7.93 -10.56 -6.67
N PRO A 240 -8.57 -9.39 -6.89
CA PRO A 240 -7.88 -8.25 -7.50
C PRO A 240 -6.68 -7.77 -6.67
N THR A 241 -6.88 -7.65 -5.35
CA THR A 241 -5.81 -7.25 -4.41
C THR A 241 -4.63 -8.24 -4.48
N ALA A 242 -4.91 -9.54 -4.49
CA ALA A 242 -3.89 -10.58 -4.56
C ALA A 242 -3.11 -10.55 -5.88
N LEU A 243 -3.79 -10.34 -7.02
CA LEU A 243 -3.15 -10.20 -8.33
C LEU A 243 -2.21 -8.99 -8.37
N TYR A 244 -2.64 -7.86 -7.82
CA TYR A 244 -1.79 -6.68 -7.73
C TYR A 244 -0.56 -6.93 -6.85
N LYS A 245 -0.75 -7.54 -5.67
CA LYS A 245 0.35 -7.90 -4.75
C LYS A 245 1.29 -8.96 -5.33
N GLU A 246 0.77 -9.96 -6.08
CA GLU A 246 1.58 -10.91 -6.85
C GLU A 246 2.50 -10.16 -7.81
N ALA A 247 1.96 -9.19 -8.55
CA ALA A 247 2.76 -8.39 -9.47
C ALA A 247 3.83 -7.56 -8.75
N LEU A 248 3.53 -6.97 -7.60
CA LEU A 248 4.54 -6.25 -6.81
C LEU A 248 5.66 -7.18 -6.33
N ALA A 249 5.33 -8.37 -5.83
CA ALA A 249 6.34 -9.35 -5.41
C ALA A 249 7.22 -9.81 -6.59
N LEU A 250 6.63 -10.00 -7.78
CA LEU A 250 7.36 -10.31 -9.01
C LEU A 250 8.32 -9.17 -9.42
N LEU A 251 7.93 -7.90 -9.22
CA LEU A 251 8.81 -6.76 -9.48
C LEU A 251 10.00 -6.72 -8.52
N GLU A 252 9.78 -7.00 -7.25
CA GLU A 252 10.87 -7.12 -6.27
C GLU A 252 11.85 -8.25 -6.67
N LEU A 253 11.35 -9.35 -7.23
CA LEU A 253 12.13 -10.45 -7.79
C LEU A 253 12.77 -10.13 -9.16
N LYS A 254 12.63 -8.90 -9.69
CA LYS A 254 13.08 -8.51 -11.04
C LYS A 254 12.44 -9.30 -12.19
N GLN A 255 11.32 -9.96 -11.95
CA GLN A 255 10.56 -10.72 -12.94
C GLN A 255 9.53 -9.83 -13.65
N THR A 256 10.01 -8.76 -14.30
CA THR A 256 9.18 -7.68 -14.87
C THR A 256 8.13 -8.19 -15.86
N ARG A 257 8.49 -9.12 -16.75
CA ARG A 257 7.53 -9.67 -17.73
C ARG A 257 6.36 -10.40 -17.09
N LEU A 258 6.63 -11.17 -16.03
CA LEU A 258 5.56 -11.86 -15.29
C LEU A 258 4.68 -10.88 -14.55
N ALA A 259 5.28 -9.84 -13.95
CA ALA A 259 4.52 -8.78 -13.29
C ALA A 259 3.59 -8.06 -14.28
N GLN A 260 4.09 -7.69 -15.48
CA GLN A 260 3.27 -7.09 -16.53
C GLN A 260 2.08 -7.98 -16.92
N THR A 261 2.33 -9.28 -17.09
CA THR A 261 1.26 -10.25 -17.40
C THR A 261 0.19 -10.29 -16.31
N ARG A 262 0.59 -10.22 -15.03
CA ARG A 262 -0.36 -10.21 -13.90
C ARG A 262 -1.16 -8.92 -13.81
N LEU A 263 -0.51 -7.79 -14.00
CA LEU A 263 -1.18 -6.49 -14.03
C LEU A 263 -2.18 -6.39 -15.20
N GLN A 264 -1.78 -6.88 -16.38
CA GLN A 264 -2.69 -6.91 -17.53
C GLN A 264 -3.88 -7.83 -17.26
N TYR A 265 -3.66 -9.02 -16.72
CA TYR A 265 -4.73 -9.95 -16.34
C TYR A 265 -5.71 -9.32 -15.36
N LEU A 266 -5.21 -8.53 -14.38
CA LEU A 266 -6.06 -7.78 -13.45
C LEU A 266 -6.95 -6.78 -14.19
N LEU A 267 -6.39 -5.99 -15.11
CA LEU A 267 -7.16 -5.01 -15.89
C LEU A 267 -8.23 -5.65 -16.78
N ASP A 268 -7.90 -6.79 -17.39
CA ASP A 268 -8.80 -7.48 -18.32
C ASP A 268 -9.99 -8.13 -17.57
N ASN A 269 -9.76 -8.67 -16.37
CA ASN A 269 -10.77 -9.44 -15.65
C ASN A 269 -11.46 -8.65 -14.52
N PHE A 270 -10.80 -7.61 -13.99
CA PHE A 270 -11.27 -6.83 -12.85
C PHE A 270 -11.16 -5.31 -13.09
N PRO A 271 -11.69 -4.80 -14.23
CA PRO A 271 -11.50 -3.38 -14.62
C PRO A 271 -12.15 -2.38 -13.67
N GLN A 272 -13.09 -2.84 -12.84
CA GLN A 272 -13.81 -2.00 -11.87
C GLN A 272 -13.25 -2.12 -10.44
N SER A 273 -12.19 -2.89 -10.23
CA SER A 273 -11.58 -3.02 -8.90
C SER A 273 -10.81 -1.76 -8.51
N GLU A 274 -10.60 -1.58 -7.20
CA GLU A 274 -9.80 -0.48 -6.65
C GLU A 274 -8.33 -0.55 -7.11
N GLU A 275 -7.83 -1.75 -7.43
CA GLU A 275 -6.48 -1.97 -7.90
C GLU A 275 -6.28 -1.68 -9.39
N ALA A 276 -7.36 -1.61 -10.19
CA ALA A 276 -7.24 -1.39 -11.63
C ALA A 276 -6.52 -0.08 -12.00
N PRO A 277 -6.82 1.10 -11.42
CA PRO A 277 -6.07 2.31 -11.70
C PRO A 277 -4.59 2.20 -11.30
N LEU A 278 -4.28 1.52 -10.19
CA LEU A 278 -2.91 1.28 -9.72
C LEU A 278 -2.15 0.36 -10.68
N ALA A 279 -2.81 -0.68 -11.18
CA ALA A 279 -2.23 -1.61 -12.16
C ALA A 279 -1.91 -0.91 -13.48
N LYS A 280 -2.81 -0.04 -13.97
CA LYS A 280 -2.61 0.77 -15.17
C LYS A 280 -1.42 1.70 -15.06
N GLU A 281 -1.33 2.43 -13.95
CA GLU A 281 -0.19 3.31 -13.67
C GLU A 281 1.12 2.53 -13.62
N ARG A 282 1.12 1.38 -12.94
CA ARG A 282 2.32 0.54 -12.82
C ARG A 282 2.77 -0.01 -14.17
N LEU A 283 1.84 -0.44 -15.02
CA LEU A 283 2.16 -0.91 -16.39
C LEU A 283 2.76 0.21 -17.24
N ALA A 284 2.22 1.43 -17.18
CA ALA A 284 2.77 2.57 -17.90
C ALA A 284 4.23 2.84 -17.50
N ASN A 285 4.55 2.73 -16.21
CA ASN A 285 5.91 2.92 -15.69
C ASN A 285 6.87 1.77 -16.02
N LEU A 286 6.38 0.61 -16.42
CA LEU A 286 7.19 -0.55 -16.81
C LEU A 286 7.39 -0.67 -18.34
N GLY A 287 6.61 0.07 -19.12
CA GLY A 287 6.66 0.04 -20.59
C GLY A 287 7.52 1.15 -21.22
N GLY A 288 8.06 2.10 -20.43
CA GLY A 288 9.05 3.10 -20.84
C GLY A 288 10.44 2.59 -20.51
#